data_8452e33ed61d8fadb9f564575aae23ee
#
_entry.id   8452e33ed61d8fadb9f564575aae23ee
#
_cell.length_a   1.000
_cell.length_b   1.000
_cell.length_c   1.000
_cell.angle_alpha   90.00
_cell.angle_beta   90.00
_cell.angle_gamma   90.00
#
_symmetry.space_group_name_H-M   'P 1'
#
loop_
_entity.id
_entity.type
_entity.pdbx_description
1 polymer ?
#
loop_
_entity_poly.entity_id
_entity_poly.type
_entity_poly.pdbx_seq_one_letter_code
_entity_poly.pdbx_strand_id
1 'polypeptide(L)'
;MTHPQVLKNSSTQQTRTTKKWPVYLPVAGIVLFGLLYLIATLLYPGGSDIDRHAKGFNWLHNYWCELMAPYSQNGQPNTARPLAISAMCVLAASLALIWYFVPSHLPFSRPLQKFISLCGVLSMIILFFLFSYDHDKVINTASTLGFMAILLASAGLYRKKMFLLFVLGMIGFLLGLLNTWLYYSGQRYYLPAVQKITFIFFLAWFVLLRLRNK
;
A
#
# COMPACT_ATOMS: atom_id res chain seq x y z
N MET A 1 57.93 -42.61 22.50
CA MET A 1 56.80 -41.88 23.15
C MET A 1 56.54 -40.60 22.35
N THR A 2 55.58 -40.66 21.45
CA THR A 2 55.21 -39.54 20.54
C THR A 2 53.87 -39.01 20.96
N HIS A 3 53.82 -37.75 21.43
CA HIS A 3 52.60 -37.05 21.77
C HIS A 3 51.82 -36.63 20.50
N PRO A 4 50.53 -36.87 20.36
CA PRO A 4 49.72 -36.32 19.27
C PRO A 4 49.33 -34.88 19.61
N GLN A 5 49.68 -33.96 18.71
CA GLN A 5 49.26 -32.57 18.73
C GLN A 5 47.73 -32.50 18.44
N VAL A 6 46.97 -32.01 19.40
CA VAL A 6 45.56 -31.70 19.27
C VAL A 6 45.42 -30.37 18.49
N LEU A 7 45.09 -30.43 17.21
CA LEU A 7 44.73 -29.28 16.42
C LEU A 7 43.37 -28.74 16.90
N LYS A 8 43.43 -27.60 17.57
CA LYS A 8 42.27 -26.80 18.00
C LYS A 8 41.72 -26.09 16.80
N ASN A 9 40.70 -26.69 16.16
CA ASN A 9 39.92 -26.01 15.13
C ASN A 9 39.14 -24.87 15.78
N SER A 10 39.65 -23.64 15.68
CA SER A 10 38.95 -22.42 15.98
C SER A 10 38.01 -22.11 14.79
N SER A 11 36.81 -22.67 14.83
CA SER A 11 35.72 -22.25 13.93
C SER A 11 35.34 -20.83 14.31
N THR A 12 35.85 -19.88 13.54
CA THR A 12 35.44 -18.48 13.57
C THR A 12 33.94 -18.42 13.19
N GLN A 13 33.06 -18.38 14.17
CA GLN A 13 31.65 -18.06 13.97
C GLN A 13 31.58 -16.63 13.44
N GLN A 14 31.53 -16.51 12.13
CA GLN A 14 31.25 -15.28 11.45
C GLN A 14 29.78 -14.92 11.72
N THR A 15 29.54 -14.10 12.74
CA THR A 15 28.23 -13.52 13.03
C THR A 15 27.80 -12.70 11.82
N ARG A 16 27.01 -13.29 10.93
CA ARG A 16 26.32 -12.60 9.85
C ARG A 16 25.39 -11.55 10.50
N THR A 17 25.86 -10.33 10.62
CA THR A 17 24.98 -9.19 10.90
C THR A 17 24.02 -9.04 9.73
N THR A 18 22.83 -9.63 9.85
CA THR A 18 21.75 -9.46 8.87
C THR A 18 21.40 -7.97 8.84
N LYS A 19 21.74 -7.29 7.75
CA LYS A 19 21.41 -5.87 7.53
C LYS A 19 19.90 -5.70 7.71
N LYS A 20 19.48 -4.94 8.72
CA LYS A 20 18.06 -4.66 9.04
C LYS A 20 17.39 -3.68 8.05
N TRP A 21 18.11 -3.16 7.10
CA TRP A 21 17.66 -2.19 6.10
C TRP A 21 16.40 -2.60 5.28
N PRO A 22 16.24 -3.89 4.86
CA PRO A 22 15.08 -4.27 4.06
C PRO A 22 13.75 -4.13 4.79
N VAL A 23 13.77 -4.02 6.13
CA VAL A 23 12.55 -3.89 6.94
C VAL A 23 11.98 -2.47 6.88
N TYR A 24 12.85 -1.47 6.99
CA TYR A 24 12.42 -0.07 7.13
C TYR A 24 12.23 0.65 5.80
N LEU A 25 12.84 0.17 4.71
CA LEU A 25 12.75 0.80 3.39
C LEU A 25 11.30 0.99 2.91
N PRO A 26 10.41 -0.03 2.92
CA PRO A 26 9.02 0.17 2.53
C PRO A 26 8.26 1.12 3.46
N VAL A 27 8.57 1.10 4.77
CA VAL A 27 7.93 1.99 5.75
C VAL A 27 8.35 3.44 5.49
N ALA A 28 9.63 3.69 5.24
CA ALA A 28 10.13 5.02 4.86
C ALA A 28 9.49 5.51 3.56
N GLY A 29 9.28 4.62 2.57
CA GLY A 29 8.58 4.97 1.34
C GLY A 29 7.12 5.34 1.57
N ILE A 30 6.40 4.65 2.47
CA ILE A 30 5.02 5.02 2.85
C ILE A 30 5.00 6.40 3.51
N VAL A 31 5.94 6.69 4.41
CA VAL A 31 6.04 8.02 5.04
C VAL A 31 6.35 9.09 4.00
N LEU A 32 7.31 8.83 3.11
CA LEU A 32 7.66 9.75 2.03
C LEU A 32 6.46 10.02 1.12
N PHE A 33 5.71 8.96 0.73
CA PHE A 33 4.44 9.12 0.00
C PHE A 33 3.51 10.10 0.71
N GLY A 34 3.26 9.90 2.01
CA GLY A 34 2.38 10.76 2.79
C GLY A 34 2.79 12.23 2.76
N LEU A 35 4.09 12.51 2.93
CA LEU A 35 4.63 13.87 2.87
C LEU A 35 4.47 14.50 1.47
N LEU A 36 4.84 13.77 0.42
CA LEU A 36 4.71 14.25 -0.96
C LEU A 36 3.25 14.48 -1.34
N TYR A 37 2.34 13.61 -0.90
CA TYR A 37 0.92 13.74 -1.18
C TYR A 37 0.27 14.91 -0.44
N LEU A 38 0.68 15.19 0.80
CA LEU A 38 0.28 16.39 1.54
C LEU A 38 0.72 17.67 0.80
N ILE A 39 1.98 17.70 0.32
CA ILE A 39 2.46 18.83 -0.48
C ILE A 39 1.65 18.97 -1.78
N ALA A 40 1.33 17.85 -2.44
CA ALA A 40 0.52 17.85 -3.65
C ALA A 40 -0.88 18.47 -3.41
N THR A 41 -1.52 18.24 -2.25
CA THR A 41 -2.80 18.90 -1.93
C THR A 41 -2.70 20.41 -1.84
N LEU A 42 -1.56 20.95 -1.41
CA LEU A 42 -1.32 22.41 -1.34
C LEU A 42 -1.11 23.02 -2.73
N LEU A 43 -0.67 22.22 -3.70
CA LEU A 43 -0.46 22.64 -5.08
C LEU A 43 -1.70 22.47 -5.97
N TYR A 44 -2.77 21.86 -5.46
CA TYR A 44 -3.97 21.61 -6.25
C TYR A 44 -4.72 22.91 -6.53
N PRO A 45 -5.02 23.24 -7.82
CA PRO A 45 -5.61 24.53 -8.18
C PRO A 45 -7.02 24.76 -7.61
N GLY A 46 -7.84 23.71 -7.53
CA GLY A 46 -9.16 23.79 -6.91
C GLY A 46 -10.27 23.08 -7.69
N GLY A 47 -11.48 23.24 -7.16
CA GLY A 47 -12.68 22.58 -7.62
C GLY A 47 -12.85 21.16 -7.05
N SER A 48 -14.09 20.73 -6.93
CA SER A 48 -14.51 19.38 -6.60
C SER A 48 -15.77 19.02 -7.40
N ASP A 49 -16.19 17.75 -7.36
CA ASP A 49 -17.46 17.33 -7.98
C ASP A 49 -18.68 18.10 -7.44
N ILE A 50 -18.60 18.62 -6.20
CA ILE A 50 -19.71 19.31 -5.52
C ILE A 50 -19.65 20.83 -5.77
N ASP A 51 -18.44 21.40 -5.76
CA ASP A 51 -18.21 22.84 -5.97
C ASP A 51 -16.98 23.05 -6.86
N ARG A 52 -17.24 23.37 -8.13
CA ARG A 52 -16.20 23.63 -9.13
C ARG A 52 -15.47 24.96 -8.92
N HIS A 53 -16.01 25.85 -8.08
CA HIS A 53 -15.41 27.16 -7.76
C HIS A 53 -14.59 27.14 -6.47
N ALA A 54 -14.59 26.04 -5.73
CA ALA A 54 -13.80 25.90 -4.52
C ALA A 54 -12.31 26.10 -4.80
N LYS A 55 -11.63 26.83 -3.91
CA LYS A 55 -10.17 27.05 -4.01
C LYS A 55 -9.40 25.91 -3.34
N GLY A 56 -8.36 25.41 -4.00
CA GLY A 56 -7.49 24.39 -3.45
C GLY A 56 -8.17 23.03 -3.29
N PHE A 57 -7.50 22.12 -2.58
CA PHE A 57 -7.97 20.73 -2.37
C PHE A 57 -8.96 20.67 -1.19
N ASN A 58 -10.17 20.20 -1.46
CA ASN A 58 -11.17 19.97 -0.43
C ASN A 58 -11.07 18.54 0.10
N TRP A 59 -10.67 18.38 1.36
CA TRP A 59 -10.46 17.06 1.99
C TRP A 59 -11.71 16.18 2.11
N LEU A 60 -12.90 16.74 2.09
CA LEU A 60 -14.16 16.00 2.15
C LEU A 60 -14.65 15.59 0.77
N HIS A 61 -14.45 16.42 -0.26
CA HIS A 61 -15.12 16.29 -1.54
C HIS A 61 -14.22 16.00 -2.74
N ASN A 62 -12.89 16.20 -2.64
CA ASN A 62 -11.98 15.78 -3.70
C ASN A 62 -11.53 14.34 -3.49
N TYR A 63 -11.45 13.57 -4.57
CA TYR A 63 -10.79 12.26 -4.58
C TYR A 63 -9.27 12.42 -4.57
N TRP A 64 -8.58 11.47 -4.01
CA TRP A 64 -7.11 11.49 -4.06
C TRP A 64 -6.56 11.32 -5.47
N CYS A 65 -7.24 10.55 -6.33
CA CYS A 65 -6.85 10.39 -7.73
C CYS A 65 -6.94 11.69 -8.53
N GLU A 66 -7.76 12.67 -8.13
CA GLU A 66 -7.83 13.98 -8.81
C GLU A 66 -6.50 14.74 -8.79
N LEU A 67 -5.65 14.51 -7.78
CA LEU A 67 -4.30 15.08 -7.74
C LEU A 67 -3.42 14.60 -8.91
N MET A 68 -3.75 13.46 -9.53
CA MET A 68 -3.02 12.90 -10.68
C MET A 68 -3.66 13.22 -12.03
N ALA A 69 -4.85 13.82 -12.04
CA ALA A 69 -5.55 14.22 -13.27
C ALA A 69 -4.78 15.32 -14.01
N PRO A 70 -4.86 15.42 -15.36
CA PRO A 70 -4.22 16.49 -16.12
C PRO A 70 -4.75 17.89 -15.78
N TYR A 71 -6.04 17.98 -15.51
CA TYR A 71 -6.75 19.20 -15.12
C TYR A 71 -7.43 18.99 -13.77
N SER A 72 -7.47 20.04 -12.97
CA SER A 72 -8.26 20.08 -11.74
C SER A 72 -9.75 20.26 -12.05
N GLN A 73 -10.61 20.03 -11.06
CA GLN A 73 -12.06 20.10 -11.23
C GLN A 73 -12.58 21.51 -11.62
N ASN A 74 -11.80 22.57 -11.38
CA ASN A 74 -12.09 23.93 -11.85
C ASN A 74 -11.61 24.21 -13.28
N GLY A 75 -11.07 23.19 -13.99
CA GLY A 75 -10.62 23.29 -15.37
C GLY A 75 -9.19 23.84 -15.57
N GLN A 76 -8.49 24.21 -14.51
CA GLN A 76 -7.10 24.68 -14.62
C GLN A 76 -6.10 23.52 -14.77
N PRO A 77 -4.94 23.71 -15.43
CA PRO A 77 -3.86 22.73 -15.44
C PRO A 77 -3.46 22.34 -14.01
N ASN A 78 -3.38 21.05 -13.74
CA ASN A 78 -3.15 20.54 -12.39
C ASN A 78 -1.66 20.55 -12.04
N THR A 79 -1.23 21.55 -11.30
CA THR A 79 0.16 21.71 -10.85
C THR A 79 0.58 20.68 -9.80
N ALA A 80 -0.36 20.01 -9.13
CA ALA A 80 -0.08 18.92 -8.20
C ALA A 80 0.33 17.61 -8.88
N ARG A 81 -0.06 17.43 -10.16
CA ARG A 81 0.02 16.17 -10.89
C ARG A 81 1.42 15.50 -10.88
N PRO A 82 2.52 16.19 -11.24
CA PRO A 82 3.84 15.55 -11.29
C PRO A 82 4.25 14.99 -9.93
N LEU A 83 3.98 15.75 -8.86
CA LEU A 83 4.33 15.36 -7.49
C LEU A 83 3.46 14.20 -7.01
N ALA A 84 2.15 14.23 -7.29
CA ALA A 84 1.23 13.18 -6.92
C ALA A 84 1.55 11.84 -7.63
N ILE A 85 1.89 11.87 -8.92
CA ILE A 85 2.32 10.68 -9.67
C ILE A 85 3.62 10.12 -9.07
N SER A 86 4.62 10.97 -8.81
CA SER A 86 5.88 10.54 -8.20
C SER A 86 5.66 9.90 -6.84
N ALA A 87 4.78 10.47 -6.02
CA ALA A 87 4.41 9.92 -4.72
C ALA A 87 3.73 8.55 -4.85
N MET A 88 2.81 8.38 -5.80
CA MET A 88 2.16 7.08 -6.06
C MET A 88 3.14 6.02 -6.53
N CYS A 89 4.14 6.37 -7.33
CA CYS A 89 5.21 5.47 -7.72
C CYS A 89 6.01 4.96 -6.50
N VAL A 90 6.36 5.86 -5.58
CA VAL A 90 7.04 5.51 -4.32
C VAL A 90 6.17 4.59 -3.47
N LEU A 91 4.87 4.88 -3.36
CA LEU A 91 3.94 4.05 -2.61
C LEU A 91 3.80 2.66 -3.25
N ALA A 92 3.54 2.57 -4.54
CA ALA A 92 3.36 1.30 -5.25
C ALA A 92 4.60 0.41 -5.10
N ALA A 93 5.81 0.97 -5.24
CA ALA A 93 7.05 0.25 -5.02
C ALA A 93 7.19 -0.23 -3.55
N SER A 94 6.83 0.61 -2.59
CA SER A 94 6.91 0.28 -1.17
C SER A 94 5.95 -0.85 -0.79
N LEU A 95 4.71 -0.80 -1.26
CA LEU A 95 3.72 -1.85 -1.00
C LEU A 95 4.05 -3.13 -1.76
N ALA A 96 4.59 -3.05 -2.98
CA ALA A 96 5.08 -4.22 -3.72
C ALA A 96 6.19 -4.95 -2.96
N LEU A 97 7.13 -4.22 -2.34
CA LEU A 97 8.15 -4.82 -1.47
C LEU A 97 7.54 -5.51 -0.23
N ILE A 98 6.50 -4.93 0.38
CA ILE A 98 5.80 -5.57 1.49
C ILE A 98 5.16 -6.89 1.02
N TRP A 99 4.44 -6.87 -0.10
CA TRP A 99 3.82 -8.07 -0.68
C TRP A 99 4.84 -9.13 -1.14
N TYR A 100 6.04 -8.70 -1.52
CA TYR A 100 7.11 -9.64 -1.86
C TYR A 100 7.65 -10.38 -0.63
N PHE A 101 7.86 -9.67 0.49
CA PHE A 101 8.52 -10.25 1.67
C PHE A 101 7.56 -10.90 2.66
N VAL A 102 6.40 -10.29 2.94
CA VAL A 102 5.52 -10.70 4.04
C VAL A 102 4.91 -12.09 3.85
N PRO A 103 4.42 -12.50 2.66
CA PRO A 103 3.78 -13.80 2.50
C PRO A 103 4.67 -14.99 2.86
N SER A 104 5.99 -14.88 2.70
CA SER A 104 6.94 -15.93 3.06
C SER A 104 6.97 -16.27 4.56
N HIS A 105 6.45 -15.37 5.40
CA HIS A 105 6.36 -15.55 6.85
C HIS A 105 4.99 -16.09 7.30
N LEU A 106 4.02 -16.27 6.39
CA LEU A 106 2.70 -16.80 6.71
C LEU A 106 2.73 -18.34 6.82
N PRO A 107 1.87 -18.96 7.67
CA PRO A 107 1.84 -20.39 7.93
C PRO A 107 1.08 -21.15 6.82
N PHE A 108 1.56 -21.00 5.59
CA PHE A 108 1.02 -21.64 4.40
C PHE A 108 2.10 -22.43 3.64
N SER A 109 1.67 -23.31 2.72
CA SER A 109 2.57 -23.95 1.78
C SER A 109 3.26 -22.94 0.85
N ARG A 110 4.47 -23.24 0.40
CA ARG A 110 5.22 -22.35 -0.50
C ARG A 110 4.47 -21.91 -1.75
N PRO A 111 3.68 -22.76 -2.45
CA PRO A 111 2.87 -22.30 -3.58
C PRO A 111 1.85 -21.24 -3.20
N LEU A 112 1.15 -21.40 -2.07
CA LEU A 112 0.15 -20.42 -1.61
C LEU A 112 0.82 -19.11 -1.17
N GLN A 113 1.97 -19.15 -0.50
CA GLN A 113 2.75 -17.96 -0.18
C GLN A 113 3.14 -17.18 -1.44
N LYS A 114 3.62 -17.88 -2.49
CA LYS A 114 3.95 -17.27 -3.78
C LYS A 114 2.72 -16.68 -4.47
N PHE A 115 1.59 -17.36 -4.41
CA PHE A 115 0.33 -16.88 -4.98
C PHE A 115 -0.13 -15.57 -4.31
N ILE A 116 -0.09 -15.48 -2.97
CA ILE A 116 -0.41 -14.26 -2.22
C ILE A 116 0.55 -13.13 -2.62
N SER A 117 1.85 -13.41 -2.66
CA SER A 117 2.86 -12.46 -3.11
C SER A 117 2.60 -11.96 -4.52
N LEU A 118 2.31 -12.87 -5.45
CA LEU A 118 2.03 -12.54 -6.85
C LEU A 118 0.79 -11.64 -6.99
N CYS A 119 -0.33 -11.99 -6.33
CA CYS A 119 -1.54 -11.17 -6.34
C CYS A 119 -1.27 -9.76 -5.78
N GLY A 120 -0.58 -9.66 -4.65
CA GLY A 120 -0.25 -8.38 -4.04
C GLY A 120 0.69 -7.54 -4.88
N VAL A 121 1.76 -8.12 -5.43
CA VAL A 121 2.72 -7.40 -6.28
C VAL A 121 2.06 -6.96 -7.60
N LEU A 122 1.30 -7.85 -8.27
CA LEU A 122 0.58 -7.50 -9.49
C LEU A 122 -0.43 -6.39 -9.26
N SER A 123 -1.16 -6.42 -8.14
CA SER A 123 -2.07 -5.33 -7.75
C SER A 123 -1.33 -3.98 -7.73
N MET A 124 -0.13 -3.91 -7.17
CA MET A 124 0.68 -2.68 -7.10
C MET A 124 1.24 -2.27 -8.48
N ILE A 125 1.63 -3.22 -9.31
CA ILE A 125 2.07 -2.95 -10.68
C ILE A 125 0.92 -2.36 -11.50
N ILE A 126 -0.30 -2.91 -11.38
CA ILE A 126 -1.48 -2.40 -12.09
C ILE A 126 -1.84 -1.01 -11.57
N LEU A 127 -1.79 -0.76 -10.26
CA LEU A 127 -2.01 0.58 -9.70
C LEU A 127 -1.01 1.63 -10.21
N PHE A 128 0.17 1.22 -10.66
CA PHE A 128 1.14 2.13 -11.30
C PHE A 128 0.57 2.77 -12.57
N PHE A 129 -0.42 2.15 -13.22
CA PHE A 129 -1.11 2.68 -14.40
C PHE A 129 -2.36 3.50 -14.06
N LEU A 130 -2.57 3.88 -12.79
CA LEU A 130 -3.75 4.60 -12.32
C LEU A 130 -3.97 5.96 -13.03
N PHE A 131 -2.91 6.55 -13.57
CA PHE A 131 -2.96 7.79 -14.34
C PHE A 131 -3.24 7.57 -15.86
N SER A 132 -3.51 6.32 -16.26
CA SER A 132 -3.88 5.97 -17.65
C SER A 132 -5.34 6.31 -17.95
N TYR A 133 -5.70 6.20 -19.25
CA TYR A 133 -7.05 6.52 -19.75
C TYR A 133 -8.15 5.62 -19.16
N ASP A 134 -7.86 4.35 -18.88
CA ASP A 134 -8.82 3.36 -18.36
C ASP A 134 -8.79 3.24 -16.82
N HIS A 135 -8.89 4.36 -16.14
CA HIS A 135 -8.81 4.46 -14.67
C HIS A 135 -9.67 3.42 -13.92
N ASP A 136 -10.95 3.25 -14.32
CA ASP A 136 -11.88 2.35 -13.62
C ASP A 136 -11.49 0.87 -13.79
N LYS A 137 -11.04 0.47 -14.98
CA LYS A 137 -10.54 -0.90 -15.21
C LYS A 137 -9.28 -1.18 -14.37
N VAL A 138 -8.37 -0.20 -14.30
CA VAL A 138 -7.14 -0.30 -13.49
C VAL A 138 -7.50 -0.49 -12.03
N ILE A 139 -8.37 0.36 -11.46
CA ILE A 139 -8.79 0.24 -10.07
C ILE A 139 -9.47 -1.10 -9.79
N ASN A 140 -10.43 -1.51 -10.61
CA ASN A 140 -11.19 -2.74 -10.40
C ASN A 140 -10.28 -3.98 -10.44
N THR A 141 -9.38 -4.04 -11.41
CA THR A 141 -8.45 -5.17 -11.54
C THR A 141 -7.45 -5.21 -10.39
N ALA A 142 -6.84 -4.06 -10.05
CA ALA A 142 -5.91 -3.94 -8.94
C ALA A 142 -6.59 -4.28 -7.60
N SER A 143 -7.81 -3.77 -7.37
CA SER A 143 -8.57 -4.03 -6.14
C SER A 143 -8.94 -5.49 -6.00
N THR A 144 -9.35 -6.17 -7.07
CA THR A 144 -9.68 -7.60 -7.03
C THR A 144 -8.48 -8.44 -6.58
N LEU A 145 -7.30 -8.22 -7.19
CA LEU A 145 -6.08 -8.90 -6.81
C LEU A 145 -5.64 -8.54 -5.39
N GLY A 146 -5.72 -7.25 -5.04
CA GLY A 146 -5.37 -6.75 -3.71
C GLY A 146 -6.27 -7.33 -2.62
N PHE A 147 -7.58 -7.39 -2.83
CA PHE A 147 -8.52 -7.98 -1.88
C PHE A 147 -8.28 -9.47 -1.68
N MET A 148 -7.99 -10.21 -2.75
CA MET A 148 -7.61 -11.63 -2.65
C MET A 148 -6.34 -11.80 -1.79
N ALA A 149 -5.32 -10.99 -2.03
CA ALA A 149 -4.09 -11.03 -1.25
C ALA A 149 -4.33 -10.67 0.23
N ILE A 150 -5.15 -9.65 0.52
CA ILE A 150 -5.48 -9.22 1.88
C ILE A 150 -6.25 -10.31 2.63
N LEU A 151 -7.26 -10.94 2.01
CA LEU A 151 -8.05 -12.01 2.64
C LEU A 151 -7.18 -13.20 3.00
N LEU A 152 -6.36 -13.66 2.05
CA LEU A 152 -5.46 -14.80 2.28
C LEU A 152 -4.38 -14.46 3.31
N ALA A 153 -3.80 -13.25 3.26
CA ALA A 153 -2.83 -12.81 4.27
C ALA A 153 -3.49 -12.73 5.66
N SER A 154 -4.70 -12.19 5.76
CA SER A 154 -5.46 -12.12 7.01
C SER A 154 -5.74 -13.51 7.57
N ALA A 155 -6.13 -14.49 6.75
CA ALA A 155 -6.29 -15.88 7.18
C ALA A 155 -4.97 -16.47 7.74
N GLY A 156 -3.83 -16.13 7.12
CA GLY A 156 -2.51 -16.51 7.62
C GLY A 156 -2.17 -15.86 8.96
N LEU A 157 -2.50 -14.60 9.13
CA LEU A 157 -2.31 -13.86 10.39
C LEU A 157 -3.18 -14.44 11.52
N TYR A 158 -4.43 -14.82 11.22
CA TYR A 158 -5.29 -15.53 12.16
C TYR A 158 -4.65 -16.84 12.61
N ARG A 159 -4.17 -17.68 11.69
CA ARG A 159 -3.46 -18.93 12.02
C ARG A 159 -2.19 -18.70 12.86
N LYS A 160 -1.50 -17.58 12.67
CA LYS A 160 -0.34 -17.15 13.48
C LYS A 160 -0.74 -16.58 14.85
N LYS A 161 -2.01 -16.51 15.18
CA LYS A 161 -2.55 -15.87 16.40
C LYS A 161 -2.19 -14.38 16.51
N MET A 162 -1.95 -13.72 15.38
CA MET A 162 -1.72 -12.27 15.29
C MET A 162 -3.05 -11.54 15.13
N PHE A 163 -3.95 -11.70 16.12
CA PHE A 163 -5.34 -11.29 16.04
C PHE A 163 -5.54 -9.81 15.74
N LEU A 164 -4.72 -8.93 16.31
CA LEU A 164 -4.79 -7.50 16.00
C LEU A 164 -4.63 -7.22 14.52
N LEU A 165 -3.60 -7.78 13.88
CA LEU A 165 -3.36 -7.58 12.45
C LEU A 165 -4.42 -8.24 11.58
N PHE A 166 -4.96 -9.40 12.02
CA PHE A 166 -6.10 -10.03 11.37
C PHE A 166 -7.33 -9.12 11.38
N VAL A 167 -7.72 -8.61 12.56
CA VAL A 167 -8.88 -7.73 12.71
C VAL A 167 -8.72 -6.45 11.90
N LEU A 168 -7.54 -5.82 11.96
CA LEU A 168 -7.24 -4.62 11.16
C LEU A 168 -7.32 -4.91 9.65
N GLY A 169 -6.81 -6.06 9.20
CA GLY A 169 -6.92 -6.48 7.80
C GLY A 169 -8.37 -6.68 7.35
N MET A 170 -9.20 -7.30 8.20
CA MET A 170 -10.62 -7.51 7.92
C MET A 170 -11.42 -6.19 7.91
N ILE A 171 -11.14 -5.26 8.83
CA ILE A 171 -11.75 -3.92 8.81
C ILE A 171 -11.37 -3.19 7.52
N GLY A 172 -10.09 -3.21 7.15
CA GLY A 172 -9.63 -2.62 5.88
C GLY A 172 -10.34 -3.23 4.67
N PHE A 173 -10.48 -4.55 4.64
CA PHE A 173 -11.23 -5.25 3.59
C PHE A 173 -12.69 -4.78 3.51
N LEU A 174 -13.40 -4.70 4.65
CA LEU A 174 -14.79 -4.23 4.70
C LEU A 174 -14.92 -2.76 4.27
N LEU A 175 -13.99 -1.90 4.68
CA LEU A 175 -13.91 -0.51 4.21
C LEU A 175 -13.69 -0.43 2.70
N GLY A 176 -12.88 -1.32 2.13
CA GLY A 176 -12.69 -1.42 0.68
C GLY A 176 -13.97 -1.84 -0.05
N LEU A 177 -14.71 -2.81 0.49
CA LEU A 177 -16.03 -3.19 -0.04
C LEU A 177 -17.04 -2.03 0.05
N LEU A 178 -17.02 -1.28 1.16
CA LEU A 178 -17.85 -0.08 1.32
C LEU A 178 -17.54 0.98 0.25
N ASN A 179 -16.25 1.23 -0.04
CA ASN A 179 -15.87 2.13 -1.14
C ASN A 179 -16.43 1.66 -2.48
N THR A 180 -16.30 0.37 -2.78
CA THR A 180 -16.84 -0.23 -4.01
C THR A 180 -18.37 -0.06 -4.09
N TRP A 181 -19.06 -0.33 -2.99
CA TRP A 181 -20.51 -0.16 -2.92
C TRP A 181 -20.94 1.29 -3.10
N LEU A 182 -20.29 2.25 -2.42
CA LEU A 182 -20.57 3.69 -2.57
C LEU A 182 -20.35 4.17 -4.01
N TYR A 183 -19.29 3.67 -4.67
CA TYR A 183 -18.99 4.00 -6.06
C TYR A 183 -20.12 3.55 -7.00
N TYR A 184 -20.52 2.28 -6.92
CA TYR A 184 -21.55 1.73 -7.82
C TYR A 184 -22.99 2.18 -7.46
N SER A 185 -23.25 2.54 -6.20
CA SER A 185 -24.55 3.12 -5.79
C SER A 185 -24.69 4.60 -6.12
N GLY A 186 -23.67 5.24 -6.66
CA GLY A 186 -23.69 6.66 -7.03
C GLY A 186 -23.61 7.64 -5.84
N GLN A 187 -23.26 7.16 -4.63
CA GLN A 187 -23.16 7.97 -3.42
C GLN A 187 -21.85 8.78 -3.39
N ARG A 188 -21.66 9.62 -4.40
CA ARG A 188 -20.42 10.38 -4.63
C ARG A 188 -20.12 11.42 -3.55
N TYR A 189 -21.12 11.85 -2.78
CA TYR A 189 -20.93 12.83 -1.71
C TYR A 189 -20.01 12.31 -0.58
N TYR A 190 -20.22 11.08 -0.15
CA TYR A 190 -19.45 10.47 0.97
C TYR A 190 -18.19 9.73 0.51
N LEU A 191 -18.18 9.28 -0.73
CA LEU A 191 -17.13 8.41 -1.26
C LEU A 191 -15.71 8.99 -1.12
N PRO A 192 -15.44 10.30 -1.41
CA PRO A 192 -14.08 10.84 -1.28
C PRO A 192 -13.56 10.80 0.16
N ALA A 193 -14.42 11.04 1.16
CA ALA A 193 -14.05 10.97 2.57
C ALA A 193 -13.78 9.52 3.01
N VAL A 194 -14.68 8.59 2.68
CA VAL A 194 -14.53 7.17 2.99
C VAL A 194 -13.29 6.57 2.32
N GLN A 195 -13.00 6.95 1.07
CA GLN A 195 -11.79 6.55 0.35
C GLN A 195 -10.52 6.92 1.12
N LYS A 196 -10.43 8.15 1.64
CA LYS A 196 -9.25 8.60 2.40
C LYS A 196 -9.08 7.85 3.71
N ILE A 197 -10.17 7.66 4.45
CA ILE A 197 -10.16 6.88 5.70
C ILE A 197 -9.68 5.46 5.41
N THR A 198 -10.23 4.81 4.41
CA THR A 198 -9.84 3.46 3.99
C THR A 198 -8.37 3.39 3.64
N PHE A 199 -7.88 4.37 2.90
CA PHE A 199 -6.50 4.41 2.43
C PHE A 199 -5.52 4.59 3.60
N ILE A 200 -5.78 5.54 4.50
CA ILE A 200 -4.97 5.75 5.72
C ILE A 200 -4.95 4.47 6.56
N PHE A 201 -6.11 3.82 6.69
CA PHE A 201 -6.24 2.58 7.44
C PHE A 201 -5.39 1.46 6.84
N PHE A 202 -5.43 1.28 5.51
CA PHE A 202 -4.58 0.31 4.81
C PHE A 202 -3.09 0.61 4.99
N LEU A 203 -2.68 1.87 4.86
CA LEU A 203 -1.27 2.24 5.05
C LEU A 203 -0.79 1.93 6.47
N ALA A 204 -1.60 2.24 7.48
CA ALA A 204 -1.29 1.89 8.88
C ALA A 204 -1.17 0.37 9.07
N TRP A 205 -2.08 -0.41 8.48
CA TRP A 205 -2.03 -1.86 8.51
C TRP A 205 -0.76 -2.41 7.84
N PHE A 206 -0.38 -1.91 6.66
CA PHE A 206 0.85 -2.33 5.98
C PHE A 206 2.10 -2.01 6.78
N VAL A 207 2.17 -0.84 7.40
CA VAL A 207 3.29 -0.47 8.30
C VAL A 207 3.39 -1.44 9.47
N LEU A 208 2.29 -1.69 10.18
CA LEU A 208 2.24 -2.62 11.30
C LEU A 208 2.57 -4.05 10.88
N LEU A 209 2.03 -4.49 9.73
CA LEU A 209 2.30 -5.80 9.15
C LEU A 209 3.80 -5.98 8.87
N ARG A 210 4.45 -4.96 8.30
CA ARG A 210 5.88 -5.00 8.00
C ARG A 210 6.75 -4.98 9.24
N LEU A 211 6.40 -4.15 10.22
CA LEU A 211 7.18 -4.03 11.46
C LEU A 211 7.10 -5.27 12.35
N ARG A 212 5.98 -5.99 12.35
CA ARG A 212 5.79 -7.22 13.13
C ARG A 212 6.29 -8.50 12.47
N ASN A 213 6.48 -8.51 11.15
CA ASN A 213 7.06 -9.64 10.42
C ASN A 213 8.52 -9.31 10.02
N LYS A 214 9.34 -9.06 11.05
CA LYS A 214 10.79 -8.81 10.90
C LYS A 214 11.53 -10.09 10.59
#